data_0617ff86584a1af55ce81a7b1ff8e944
#
_entry.id   0617ff86584a1af55ce81a7b1ff8e944
#
_cell.length_a   1.000
_cell.length_b   1.000
_cell.length_c   1.000
_cell.angle_alpha   90.00
_cell.angle_beta   90.00
_cell.angle_gamma   90.00
#
_symmetry.space_group_name_H-M   'P 1'
#
loop_
_entity.id
_entity.type
_entity.pdbx_description
1 polymer ?
#
loop_
_entity_poly.entity_id
_entity_poly.type
_entity_poly.pdbx_seq_one_letter_code
_entity_poly.pdbx_strand_id
1 'polypeptide(L)'
;HAMSRRQRQMCIRDSITAIPVGLGVLVRKKNKQFADSYEKIGIKISTVLFIIIIIGALASEWQTFVNNLSQLGPAIILLIFSMLIIGYKSSNLFKMNSKQSVTVAIESGIQNGTVGITIGNIIINPETGLSILSIPSGVYGILMYFICLPFIFWYANRINIHSN
;
A
#
# COMPACT_ATOMS: atom_id res chain seq x y z
N HIS A 1 -15.05 2.61 -27.90
CA HIS A 1 -13.87 3.44 -27.63
C HIS A 1 -13.49 3.50 -26.14
N ALA A 2 -14.45 3.49 -25.20
CA ALA A 2 -14.18 3.52 -23.75
C ALA A 2 -13.56 2.20 -23.23
N MET A 3 -14.00 1.06 -23.74
CA MET A 3 -13.43 -0.26 -23.39
C MET A 3 -11.96 -0.38 -23.82
N SER A 4 -11.59 0.13 -24.97
CA SER A 4 -10.20 0.12 -25.47
C SER A 4 -9.24 0.96 -24.58
N ARG A 5 -9.67 2.07 -24.00
CA ARG A 5 -8.85 2.88 -23.08
C ARG A 5 -8.61 2.17 -21.75
N ARG A 6 -9.63 1.55 -21.16
CA ARG A 6 -9.52 0.79 -19.90
C ARG A 6 -8.59 -0.42 -20.08
N GLN A 7 -8.74 -1.14 -21.16
CA GLN A 7 -7.89 -2.30 -21.49
C GLN A 7 -6.43 -1.90 -21.69
N ARG A 8 -6.17 -0.76 -22.34
CA ARG A 8 -4.84 -0.21 -22.53
C ARG A 8 -4.19 0.23 -21.21
N GLN A 9 -4.96 0.86 -20.30
CA GLN A 9 -4.46 1.24 -18.98
C GLN A 9 -4.13 0.02 -18.11
N MET A 10 -4.90 -1.05 -18.21
CA MET A 10 -4.64 -2.32 -17.53
C MET A 10 -3.35 -2.96 -18.02
N CYS A 11 -3.17 -3.08 -19.33
CA CYS A 11 -1.93 -3.61 -19.93
C CYS A 11 -0.69 -2.78 -19.60
N ILE A 12 -0.79 -1.45 -19.56
CA ILE A 12 0.32 -0.57 -19.16
C ILE A 12 0.68 -0.80 -17.70
N ARG A 13 -0.30 -0.90 -16.81
CA ARG A 13 -0.09 -1.14 -15.37
C ARG A 13 0.57 -2.49 -15.13
N ASP A 14 0.10 -3.54 -15.79
CA ASP A 14 0.68 -4.88 -15.73
C ASP A 14 2.12 -4.89 -16.24
N SER A 15 2.39 -4.20 -17.34
CA SER A 15 3.74 -4.10 -17.93
C SER A 15 4.72 -3.36 -17.02
N ILE A 16 4.28 -2.27 -16.39
CA ILE A 16 5.11 -1.49 -15.44
C ILE A 16 5.53 -2.34 -14.23
N THR A 17 4.72 -3.31 -13.84
CA THR A 17 5.03 -4.21 -12.72
C THR A 17 5.79 -5.45 -13.20
N ALA A 18 5.34 -6.10 -14.27
CA ALA A 18 5.89 -7.37 -14.74
C ALA A 18 7.31 -7.23 -15.32
N ILE A 19 7.61 -6.13 -16.02
CA ILE A 19 8.92 -5.91 -16.62
C ILE A 19 10.04 -5.79 -15.59
N PRO A 20 9.97 -4.89 -14.57
CA PRO A 20 11.02 -4.78 -13.56
C PRO A 20 11.19 -6.06 -12.74
N VAL A 21 10.09 -6.72 -12.37
CA VAL A 21 10.13 -7.99 -11.65
C VAL A 21 10.80 -9.08 -12.52
N GLY A 22 10.41 -9.20 -13.78
CA GLY A 22 10.99 -10.15 -14.72
C GLY A 22 12.49 -9.91 -14.91
N LEU A 23 12.92 -8.66 -15.08
CA LEU A 23 14.33 -8.28 -15.16
C LEU A 23 15.09 -8.64 -13.88
N GLY A 24 14.53 -8.36 -12.71
CA GLY A 24 15.12 -8.72 -11.42
C GLY A 24 15.34 -10.23 -11.26
N VAL A 25 14.34 -11.03 -11.64
CA VAL A 25 14.42 -12.49 -11.64
C VAL A 25 15.49 -13.00 -12.62
N LEU A 26 15.58 -12.43 -13.82
CA LEU A 26 16.58 -12.79 -14.81
C LEU A 26 18.00 -12.46 -14.33
N VAL A 27 18.22 -11.29 -13.75
CA VAL A 27 19.51 -10.88 -13.15
C VAL A 27 19.90 -11.85 -12.04
N ARG A 28 18.97 -12.16 -11.12
CA ARG A 28 19.21 -13.09 -10.02
C ARG A 28 19.55 -14.51 -10.51
N LYS A 29 18.90 -14.96 -11.58
CA LYS A 29 19.18 -16.27 -12.21
C LYS A 29 20.53 -16.31 -12.89
N LYS A 30 20.98 -15.22 -13.53
CA LYS A 30 22.27 -15.15 -14.24
C LYS A 30 23.45 -14.92 -13.30
N ASN A 31 23.31 -14.06 -12.33
CA ASN A 31 24.39 -13.70 -11.39
C ASN A 31 23.82 -13.39 -10.00
N LYS A 32 23.72 -14.44 -9.18
CA LYS A 32 23.20 -14.35 -7.83
C LYS A 32 24.03 -13.41 -6.95
N GLN A 33 25.36 -13.46 -7.08
CA GLN A 33 26.27 -12.66 -6.27
C GLN A 33 26.12 -11.16 -6.53
N PHE A 34 25.92 -10.79 -7.80
CA PHE A 34 25.60 -9.42 -8.20
C PHE A 34 24.24 -9.00 -7.64
N ALA A 35 23.21 -9.84 -7.78
CA ALA A 35 21.87 -9.55 -7.27
C ALA A 35 21.87 -9.32 -5.76
N ASP A 36 22.52 -10.18 -4.98
CA ASP A 36 22.59 -10.09 -3.51
C ASP A 36 23.35 -8.84 -3.05
N SER A 37 24.38 -8.41 -3.80
CA SER A 37 25.12 -7.17 -3.49
C SER A 37 24.29 -5.91 -3.74
N TYR A 38 23.52 -5.87 -4.82
CA TYR A 38 22.67 -4.73 -5.17
C TYR A 38 21.34 -4.73 -4.42
N GLU A 39 20.85 -5.87 -3.92
CA GLU A 39 19.61 -5.97 -3.15
C GLU A 39 19.60 -5.02 -1.93
N LYS A 40 20.68 -4.98 -1.16
CA LYS A 40 20.80 -4.10 0.02
C LYS A 40 20.73 -2.61 -0.33
N ILE A 41 21.34 -2.23 -1.44
CA ILE A 41 21.33 -0.84 -1.92
C ILE A 41 19.94 -0.52 -2.50
N GLY A 42 19.38 -1.44 -3.29
CA GLY A 42 18.05 -1.32 -3.87
C GLY A 42 16.96 -1.14 -2.80
N ILE A 43 17.00 -1.92 -1.72
CA ILE A 43 16.07 -1.79 -0.60
C ILE A 43 16.17 -0.39 0.03
N LYS A 44 17.38 0.12 0.28
CA LYS A 44 17.56 1.46 0.84
C LYS A 44 17.00 2.56 -0.07
N ILE A 45 17.32 2.49 -1.36
CA ILE A 45 16.84 3.48 -2.34
C ILE A 45 15.31 3.41 -2.44
N SER A 46 14.73 2.21 -2.55
CA SER A 46 13.28 2.02 -2.62
C SER A 46 12.58 2.53 -1.36
N THR A 47 13.17 2.32 -0.17
CA THR A 47 12.62 2.83 1.09
C THR A 47 12.62 4.36 1.13
N VAL A 48 13.73 5.00 0.71
CA VAL A 48 13.80 6.46 0.65
C VAL A 48 12.80 7.03 -0.34
N LEU A 49 12.71 6.46 -1.55
CA LEU A 49 11.72 6.88 -2.55
C LEU A 49 10.29 6.68 -2.06
N PHE A 50 10.01 5.58 -1.38
CA PHE A 50 8.71 5.30 -0.79
C PHE A 50 8.32 6.34 0.26
N ILE A 51 9.25 6.74 1.14
CA ILE A 51 9.04 7.80 2.13
C ILE A 51 8.74 9.14 1.45
N ILE A 52 9.49 9.48 0.39
CA ILE A 52 9.27 10.72 -0.38
C ILE A 52 7.86 10.72 -1.01
N ILE A 53 7.44 9.59 -1.57
CA ILE A 53 6.10 9.44 -2.16
C ILE A 53 5.01 9.59 -1.09
N ILE A 54 5.19 8.99 0.10
CA ILE A 54 4.24 9.15 1.21
C ILE A 54 4.13 10.62 1.62
N ILE A 55 5.26 11.31 1.80
CA ILE A 55 5.27 12.73 2.18
C ILE A 55 4.58 13.58 1.11
N GLY A 56 4.87 13.31 -0.17
CA GLY A 56 4.22 13.99 -1.29
C GLY A 56 2.70 13.76 -1.32
N ALA A 57 2.26 12.52 -1.12
CA ALA A 57 0.84 12.19 -1.06
C ALA A 57 0.14 12.84 0.14
N LEU A 58 0.78 12.84 1.31
CA LEU A 58 0.30 13.55 2.50
C LEU A 58 0.16 15.05 2.24
N ALA A 59 1.15 15.66 1.62
CA ALA A 59 1.13 17.10 1.34
C ALA A 59 0.02 17.47 0.32
N SER A 60 -0.17 16.65 -0.71
CA SER A 60 -1.17 16.93 -1.75
C SER A 60 -2.61 16.80 -1.24
N GLU A 61 -2.89 15.85 -0.37
CA GLU A 61 -4.24 15.55 0.12
C GLU A 61 -4.51 16.05 1.54
N TRP A 62 -3.57 16.84 2.11
CA TRP A 62 -3.65 17.28 3.51
C TRP A 62 -4.93 18.04 3.84
N GLN A 63 -5.33 18.96 2.98
CA GLN A 63 -6.55 19.74 3.19
C GLN A 63 -7.81 18.86 3.15
N THR A 64 -7.87 17.95 2.18
CA THR A 64 -8.95 16.95 2.08
C THR A 64 -9.01 16.07 3.32
N PHE A 65 -7.84 15.63 3.80
CA PHE A 65 -7.73 14.83 5.02
C PHE A 65 -8.25 15.56 6.25
N VAL A 66 -7.74 16.77 6.54
CA VAL A 66 -8.11 17.53 7.75
C VAL A 66 -9.60 17.87 7.76
N ASN A 67 -10.15 18.32 6.62
CA ASN A 67 -11.54 18.72 6.52
C ASN A 67 -12.54 17.55 6.72
N ASN A 68 -12.13 16.34 6.38
CA ASN A 68 -13.01 15.17 6.43
C ASN A 68 -12.67 14.19 7.57
N LEU A 69 -11.60 14.45 8.33
CA LEU A 69 -11.13 13.56 9.38
C LEU A 69 -12.16 13.35 10.49
N SER A 70 -12.86 14.39 10.91
CA SER A 70 -13.87 14.28 11.97
C SER A 70 -15.05 13.42 11.57
N GLN A 71 -15.47 13.47 10.31
CA GLN A 71 -16.64 12.75 9.81
C GLN A 71 -16.28 11.33 9.37
N LEU A 72 -15.19 11.13 8.63
CA LEU A 72 -14.82 9.84 8.05
C LEU A 72 -13.80 9.08 8.90
N GLY A 73 -13.00 9.79 9.69
CA GLY A 73 -11.89 9.21 10.47
C GLY A 73 -12.30 8.02 11.32
N PRO A 74 -13.33 8.11 12.18
CA PRO A 74 -13.72 7.00 13.05
C PRO A 74 -14.10 5.74 12.29
N ALA A 75 -14.86 5.86 11.19
CA ALA A 75 -15.26 4.73 10.35
C ALA A 75 -14.07 4.10 9.63
N ILE A 76 -13.15 4.92 9.11
CA ILE A 76 -11.94 4.46 8.43
C ILE A 76 -10.97 3.79 9.41
N ILE A 77 -10.78 4.35 10.60
CA ILE A 77 -9.96 3.74 11.65
C ILE A 77 -10.50 2.35 12.01
N LEU A 78 -11.82 2.25 12.24
CA LEU A 78 -12.46 0.97 12.51
C LEU A 78 -12.27 -0.02 11.37
N LEU A 79 -12.38 0.44 10.12
CA LEU A 79 -12.16 -0.39 8.93
C LEU A 79 -10.72 -0.91 8.86
N ILE A 80 -9.70 -0.06 9.06
CA ILE A 80 -8.29 -0.47 9.04
C ILE A 80 -8.00 -1.51 10.13
N PHE A 81 -8.45 -1.28 11.36
CA PHE A 81 -8.30 -2.25 12.44
C PHE A 81 -9.01 -3.57 12.15
N SER A 82 -10.22 -3.52 11.60
CA SER A 82 -10.95 -4.70 11.18
C SER A 82 -10.18 -5.50 10.14
N MET A 83 -9.62 -4.83 9.13
CA MET A 83 -8.81 -5.47 8.08
C MET A 83 -7.53 -6.10 8.64
N LEU A 84 -6.82 -5.42 9.56
CA LEU A 84 -5.65 -5.98 10.24
C LEU A 84 -6.01 -7.24 11.03
N ILE A 85 -7.11 -7.21 11.78
CA ILE A 85 -7.58 -8.33 12.60
C ILE A 85 -8.03 -9.50 11.71
N ILE A 86 -8.81 -9.23 10.68
CA ILE A 86 -9.30 -10.25 9.74
C ILE A 86 -8.11 -10.87 9.00
N GLY A 87 -7.17 -10.08 8.49
CA GLY A 87 -5.95 -10.55 7.84
C GLY A 87 -5.12 -11.46 8.75
N TYR A 88 -4.92 -11.06 10.01
CA TYR A 88 -4.20 -11.86 11.00
C TYR A 88 -4.92 -13.17 11.35
N LYS A 89 -6.23 -13.11 11.62
CA LYS A 89 -7.01 -14.30 11.96
C LYS A 89 -7.16 -15.26 10.78
N SER A 90 -7.37 -14.77 9.57
CA SER A 90 -7.47 -15.62 8.38
C SER A 90 -6.18 -16.37 8.10
N SER A 91 -5.01 -15.72 8.26
CA SER A 91 -3.71 -16.39 8.09
C SER A 91 -3.49 -17.51 9.12
N ASN A 92 -3.95 -17.33 10.37
CA ASN A 92 -3.91 -18.38 11.38
C ASN A 92 -4.80 -19.59 11.01
N LEU A 93 -5.95 -19.35 10.38
CA LEU A 93 -6.82 -20.41 9.86
C LEU A 93 -6.11 -21.28 8.83
N PHE A 94 -5.25 -20.67 7.99
CA PHE A 94 -4.41 -21.38 7.02
C PHE A 94 -3.09 -21.91 7.60
N LYS A 95 -2.94 -21.91 8.94
CA LYS A 95 -1.74 -22.41 9.65
C LYS A 95 -0.44 -21.75 9.19
N MET A 96 -0.50 -20.48 8.83
CA MET A 96 0.68 -19.71 8.47
C MET A 96 1.54 -19.42 9.70
N ASN A 97 2.86 -19.27 9.50
CA ASN A 97 3.74 -18.87 10.59
C ASN A 97 3.52 -17.40 10.99
N SER A 98 3.98 -17.01 12.18
CA SER A 98 3.76 -15.67 12.73
C SER A 98 4.22 -14.54 11.81
N LYS A 99 5.34 -14.71 11.09
CA LYS A 99 5.84 -13.71 10.15
C LYS A 99 4.90 -13.54 8.97
N GLN A 100 4.42 -14.66 8.40
CA GLN A 100 3.46 -14.65 7.30
C GLN A 100 2.12 -14.05 7.74
N SER A 101 1.65 -14.39 8.96
CA SER A 101 0.39 -13.86 9.49
C SER A 101 0.39 -12.35 9.63
N VAL A 102 1.53 -11.78 10.04
CA VAL A 102 1.67 -10.32 10.11
C VAL A 102 1.77 -9.69 8.73
N THR A 103 2.47 -10.32 7.79
CA THR A 103 2.51 -9.84 6.41
C THR A 103 1.10 -9.76 5.83
N VAL A 104 0.30 -10.83 5.97
CA VAL A 104 -1.11 -10.85 5.51
C VAL A 104 -1.95 -9.78 6.19
N ALA A 105 -1.77 -9.56 7.50
CA ALA A 105 -2.48 -8.51 8.23
C ALA A 105 -2.14 -7.12 7.68
N ILE A 106 -0.85 -6.82 7.49
CA ILE A 106 -0.38 -5.54 6.96
C ILE A 106 -0.87 -5.32 5.52
N GLU A 107 -0.74 -6.31 4.65
CA GLU A 107 -1.23 -6.27 3.27
C GLU A 107 -2.75 -6.05 3.20
N SER A 108 -3.51 -6.61 4.16
CA SER A 108 -4.95 -6.37 4.27
C SER A 108 -5.28 -4.95 4.74
N GLY A 109 -4.45 -4.36 5.60
CA GLY A 109 -4.65 -3.01 6.15
C GLY A 109 -4.13 -1.90 5.24
N ILE A 110 -3.08 -2.15 4.44
CA ILE A 110 -2.52 -1.18 3.50
C ILE A 110 -3.17 -1.36 2.14
N GLN A 111 -4.06 -0.44 1.79
CA GLN A 111 -4.83 -0.46 0.55
C GLN A 111 -4.28 0.55 -0.47
N ASN A 112 -4.50 0.27 -1.75
CA ASN A 112 -4.14 1.20 -2.82
C ASN A 112 -5.19 2.31 -2.95
N GLY A 113 -5.03 3.38 -2.17
CA GLY A 113 -5.94 4.53 -2.17
C GLY A 113 -6.09 5.20 -3.54
N THR A 114 -5.04 5.18 -4.38
CA THR A 114 -5.09 5.80 -5.71
C THR A 114 -6.10 5.12 -6.65
N VAL A 115 -6.31 3.82 -6.49
CA VAL A 115 -7.34 3.09 -7.26
C VAL A 115 -8.72 3.60 -6.88
N GLY A 116 -9.01 3.74 -5.59
CA GLY A 116 -10.29 4.26 -5.11
C GLY A 116 -10.53 5.71 -5.55
N ILE A 117 -9.51 6.56 -5.46
CA ILE A 117 -9.56 7.94 -5.97
C ILE A 117 -9.85 7.96 -7.46
N THR A 118 -9.14 7.15 -8.25
CA THR A 118 -9.32 7.10 -9.70
C THR A 118 -10.72 6.63 -10.07
N ILE A 119 -11.23 5.59 -9.43
CA ILE A 119 -12.58 5.06 -9.69
C ILE A 119 -13.64 6.10 -9.30
N GLY A 120 -13.52 6.72 -8.12
CA GLY A 120 -14.44 7.76 -7.68
C GLY A 120 -14.49 8.95 -8.64
N ASN A 121 -13.35 9.40 -9.14
CA ASN A 121 -13.27 10.48 -10.12
C ASN A 121 -13.78 10.09 -11.52
N ILE A 122 -13.74 8.80 -11.89
CA ILE A 122 -14.35 8.33 -13.15
C ILE A 122 -15.88 8.28 -13.07
N ILE A 123 -16.41 7.93 -11.89
CA ILE A 123 -17.87 7.82 -11.69
C ILE A 123 -18.49 9.21 -11.61
N ILE A 124 -17.92 10.08 -10.77
CA ILE A 124 -18.31 11.47 -10.66
C ILE A 124 -17.15 12.27 -11.24
N ASN A 125 -17.28 12.76 -12.46
CA ASN A 125 -16.25 13.57 -13.11
C ASN A 125 -16.28 15.00 -12.52
N PRO A 126 -15.49 15.30 -11.47
CA PRO A 126 -15.48 16.62 -10.86
C PRO A 126 -14.79 17.61 -11.80
N GLU A 127 -15.26 18.85 -11.84
CA GLU A 127 -14.61 19.91 -12.63
C GLU A 127 -13.22 20.24 -12.06
N THR A 128 -13.06 20.16 -10.75
CA THR A 128 -11.79 20.37 -10.04
C THR A 128 -11.68 19.49 -8.80
N GLY A 129 -10.46 19.02 -8.48
CA GLY A 129 -10.17 18.29 -7.24
C GLY A 129 -10.66 16.84 -7.22
N LEU A 130 -10.99 16.37 -6.01
CA LEU A 130 -11.47 15.01 -5.77
C LEU A 130 -13.01 14.96 -5.81
N SER A 131 -13.54 13.91 -6.43
CA SER A 131 -14.95 13.62 -6.33
C SER A 131 -15.34 13.22 -4.89
N ILE A 132 -16.60 13.43 -4.53
CA ILE A 132 -17.11 13.04 -3.21
C ILE A 132 -16.93 11.54 -2.93
N LEU A 133 -16.95 10.70 -3.96
CA LEU A 133 -16.67 9.26 -3.85
C LEU A 133 -15.18 8.94 -3.68
N SER A 134 -14.30 9.87 -4.00
CA SER A 134 -12.84 9.71 -3.87
C SER A 134 -12.33 10.11 -2.49
N ILE A 135 -13.05 10.99 -1.79
CA ILE A 135 -12.63 11.53 -0.48
C ILE A 135 -12.34 10.42 0.55
N PRO A 136 -13.18 9.39 0.74
CA PRO A 136 -12.89 8.32 1.69
C PRO A 136 -11.58 7.58 1.38
N SER A 137 -11.26 7.39 0.09
CA SER A 137 -10.00 6.75 -0.33
C SER A 137 -8.79 7.63 -0.07
N GLY A 138 -8.91 8.95 -0.21
CA GLY A 138 -7.88 9.91 0.16
C GLY A 138 -7.59 9.91 1.65
N VAL A 139 -8.64 9.98 2.48
CA VAL A 139 -8.51 9.92 3.95
C VAL A 139 -7.94 8.57 4.40
N TYR A 140 -8.40 7.47 3.82
CA TYR A 140 -7.87 6.12 4.09
C TYR A 140 -6.37 6.04 3.76
N GLY A 141 -5.96 6.55 2.61
CA GLY A 141 -4.58 6.52 2.14
C GLY A 141 -3.60 7.18 3.11
N ILE A 142 -4.06 8.16 3.88
CA ILE A 142 -3.27 8.83 4.92
C ILE A 142 -3.33 8.04 6.23
N LEU A 143 -4.53 7.73 6.73
CA LEU A 143 -4.72 7.06 8.02
C LEU A 143 -4.06 5.67 8.07
N MET A 144 -4.04 4.93 6.96
CA MET A 144 -3.43 3.61 6.95
C MET A 144 -1.95 3.64 7.34
N TYR A 145 -1.19 4.66 6.94
CA TYR A 145 0.21 4.78 7.34
C TYR A 145 0.38 5.10 8.83
N PHE A 146 -0.46 5.99 9.37
CA PHE A 146 -0.43 6.33 10.80
C PHE A 146 -0.77 5.13 11.70
N ILE A 147 -1.60 4.20 11.22
CA ILE A 147 -2.02 3.03 12.00
C ILE A 147 -1.09 1.84 11.74
N CYS A 148 -0.79 1.53 10.48
CA CYS A 148 -0.03 0.33 10.14
C CYS A 148 1.47 0.45 10.46
N LEU A 149 2.09 1.64 10.32
CA LEU A 149 3.51 1.80 10.63
C LEU A 149 3.83 1.52 12.12
N PRO A 150 3.14 2.10 13.10
CA PRO A 150 3.34 1.74 14.51
C PRO A 150 3.15 0.25 14.79
N PHE A 151 2.16 -0.37 14.15
CA PHE A 151 1.92 -1.82 14.26
C PHE A 151 3.09 -2.64 13.72
N ILE A 152 3.66 -2.26 12.56
CA ILE A 152 4.83 -2.91 11.97
C ILE A 152 6.03 -2.80 12.93
N PHE A 153 6.32 -1.60 13.45
CA PHE A 153 7.43 -1.39 14.36
C PHE A 153 7.28 -2.17 15.68
N TRP A 154 6.09 -2.16 16.26
CA TRP A 154 5.80 -2.92 17.48
C TRP A 154 6.02 -4.42 17.27
N TYR A 155 5.57 -4.95 16.15
CA TYR A 155 5.71 -6.37 15.85
C TYR A 155 7.14 -6.76 15.49
N ALA A 156 7.85 -5.94 14.71
CA ALA A 156 9.26 -6.17 14.38
C ALA A 156 10.13 -6.25 15.64
N ASN A 157 9.88 -5.39 16.62
CA ASN A 157 10.57 -5.44 17.90
C ASN A 157 10.27 -6.72 18.67
N ARG A 158 9.03 -7.23 18.65
CA ARG A 158 8.69 -8.50 19.32
C ARG A 158 9.40 -9.71 18.70
N ILE A 159 9.54 -9.75 17.37
CA ILE A 159 10.27 -10.84 16.70
C ILE A 159 11.74 -10.83 17.10
N ASN A 160 12.37 -9.66 17.13
CA ASN A 160 13.78 -9.52 17.49
C ASN A 160 14.08 -9.93 18.95
N ILE A 161 13.13 -9.76 19.86
CA ILE A 161 13.24 -10.19 21.27
C ILE A 161 13.18 -11.72 21.40
N HIS A 162 12.47 -12.43 20.50
CA HIS A 162 12.32 -13.88 20.56
C HIS A 162 13.30 -14.65 19.67
N SER A 163 14.17 -13.94 18.91
CA SER A 163 15.21 -14.53 18.06
C SER A 163 16.62 -14.50 18.68
N ASN A 164 16.77 -13.94 19.88
CA ASN A 164 17.94 -14.01 20.76
C ASN A 164 17.62 -14.93 21.96
#